data_52eb535a38b0997788a53f2f216306ec
#
_entry.id   52eb535a38b0997788a53f2f216306ec
#
_cell.length_a   1.000
_cell.length_b   1.000
_cell.length_c   1.000
_cell.angle_alpha   90.00
_cell.angle_beta   90.00
_cell.angle_gamma   90.00
#
_symmetry.space_group_name_H-M   'P 1'
#
loop_
_entity.id
_entity.type
_entity.pdbx_description
1 polymer ?
#
loop_
_entity_poly.entity_id
_entity_poly.type
_entity_poly.pdbx_seq_one_letter_code
_entity_poly.pdbx_strand_id
1 'polypeptide(L)'
;VTPLDSHGWRVSGTKGSLSFSYEVFAHDLSVRGAWLDRQRGFFNASSLCVEAIGSSHLPQRLSLQSPQQNDVEGHWQVATTLPAVETGADGFGHYQAENYDALLDHPFTLGRFDTVRFTAENVGYEVIVSGRHRGDLERLVCDLRTICSWQIRFFGTPAPFSRYQFQLQLGENLYGGLEHRDSTALMASRHDLPVAGDPAISDGYLSLLGLCSHEYFHTWNVKRIKPVAFVPYD
;
A
#
# COMPACT_ATOMS: atom_id res chain seq x y z
N VAL A 1 2.19 28.12 17.93
CA VAL A 1 2.66 27.33 16.77
C VAL A 1 3.36 28.27 15.82
N THR A 2 4.57 27.93 15.42
CA THR A 2 5.38 28.74 14.48
C THR A 2 5.77 27.82 13.31
N PRO A 3 5.44 28.18 12.05
CA PRO A 3 5.95 27.43 10.91
C PRO A 3 7.47 27.57 10.84
N LEU A 4 8.17 26.49 10.51
CA LEU A 4 9.60 26.47 10.26
C LEU A 4 9.89 26.56 8.76
N ASP A 5 9.11 25.85 7.99
CA ASP A 5 9.15 25.79 6.52
C ASP A 5 7.78 25.34 5.97
N SER A 6 7.72 24.88 4.74
CA SER A 6 6.47 24.39 4.10
C SER A 6 5.95 23.07 4.69
N HIS A 7 6.74 22.35 5.48
CA HIS A 7 6.43 21.00 5.97
C HIS A 7 6.55 20.84 7.48
N GLY A 8 7.08 21.85 8.16
CA GLY A 8 7.42 21.76 9.56
C GLY A 8 6.85 22.88 10.42
N TRP A 9 6.43 22.51 11.62
CA TRP A 9 5.93 23.46 12.63
C TRP A 9 6.60 23.24 13.97
N ARG A 10 6.93 24.34 14.66
CA ARG A 10 7.38 24.31 16.04
C ARG A 10 6.22 24.67 16.97
N VAL A 11 5.96 23.79 17.92
CA VAL A 11 5.03 24.05 19.01
C VAL A 11 5.82 24.26 20.29
N SER A 12 5.61 25.39 20.96
CA SER A 12 6.30 25.76 22.20
C SER A 12 5.31 26.03 23.31
N GLY A 13 5.77 25.91 24.59
CA GLY A 13 4.94 26.18 25.74
C GLY A 13 3.99 25.06 26.16
N THR A 14 4.06 23.88 25.51
CA THR A 14 3.26 22.70 25.88
C THR A 14 3.86 22.00 27.10
N LYS A 15 2.99 21.57 28.03
CA LYS A 15 3.34 20.67 29.13
C LYS A 15 2.44 19.42 28.98
N GLY A 16 3.04 18.27 28.68
CA GLY A 16 2.30 17.01 28.50
C GLY A 16 1.91 16.74 27.04
N SER A 17 0.73 16.15 26.81
CA SER A 17 0.25 15.77 25.50
C SER A 17 -0.18 16.97 24.65
N LEU A 18 0.05 16.89 23.35
CA LEU A 18 -0.40 17.84 22.35
C LEU A 18 -1.42 17.15 21.42
N SER A 19 -2.54 17.85 21.18
CA SER A 19 -3.49 17.46 20.12
C SER A 19 -3.57 18.57 19.08
N PHE A 20 -3.58 18.21 17.82
CA PHE A 20 -3.79 19.13 16.71
C PHE A 20 -4.63 18.42 15.64
N SER A 21 -5.32 19.18 14.83
CA SER A 21 -6.10 18.69 13.69
C SER A 21 -5.71 19.42 12.43
N TYR A 22 -5.83 18.73 11.30
CA TYR A 22 -5.57 19.27 9.98
C TYR A 22 -6.43 18.55 8.95
N GLU A 23 -6.65 19.18 7.83
CA GLU A 23 -7.31 18.61 6.68
C GLU A 23 -6.32 18.44 5.53
N VAL A 24 -6.47 17.34 4.79
CA VAL A 24 -5.64 17.04 3.61
C VAL A 24 -6.54 17.02 2.39
N PHE A 25 -6.17 17.79 1.36
CA PHE A 25 -6.82 17.72 0.05
C PHE A 25 -6.32 16.46 -0.68
N ALA A 26 -6.95 15.32 -0.37
CA ALA A 26 -6.60 14.01 -0.91
C ALA A 26 -7.15 13.85 -2.34
N HIS A 27 -6.49 14.48 -3.32
CA HIS A 27 -6.89 14.45 -4.74
C HIS A 27 -5.69 14.16 -5.67
N ASP A 28 -4.70 13.42 -5.17
CA ASP A 28 -3.57 12.91 -5.93
C ASP A 28 -3.72 11.41 -6.14
N LEU A 29 -4.23 11.02 -7.32
CA LEU A 29 -4.34 9.62 -7.72
C LEU A 29 -2.97 9.13 -8.19
N SER A 30 -2.09 8.88 -7.25
CA SER A 30 -0.76 8.31 -7.48
C SER A 30 -0.45 7.25 -6.43
N VAL A 31 0.59 6.45 -6.67
CA VAL A 31 1.08 5.47 -5.68
C VAL A 31 1.82 6.13 -4.50
N ARG A 32 2.10 7.43 -4.56
CA ARG A 32 2.87 8.19 -3.55
C ARG A 32 2.02 9.15 -2.73
N GLY A 33 0.85 9.50 -3.22
CA GLY A 33 -0.01 10.53 -2.65
C GLY A 33 -1.16 10.00 -1.78
N ALA A 34 -2.23 10.77 -1.78
CA ALA A 34 -3.50 10.41 -1.18
C ALA A 34 -4.67 10.74 -2.11
N TRP A 35 -5.61 9.83 -2.21
CA TRP A 35 -6.85 9.99 -2.96
C TRP A 35 -8.05 9.62 -2.10
N LEU A 36 -9.10 10.44 -2.17
CA LEU A 36 -10.37 10.15 -1.52
C LEU A 36 -11.53 10.67 -2.38
N ASP A 37 -12.41 9.77 -2.75
CA ASP A 37 -13.71 10.10 -3.35
C ASP A 37 -14.84 9.27 -2.71
N ARG A 38 -16.02 9.27 -3.29
CA ARG A 38 -17.17 8.52 -2.76
C ARG A 38 -17.08 7.00 -2.99
N GLN A 39 -16.17 6.53 -3.84
CA GLN A 39 -16.04 5.12 -4.26
C GLN A 39 -14.84 4.44 -3.63
N ARG A 40 -13.75 5.19 -3.41
CA ARG A 40 -12.47 4.64 -2.93
C ARG A 40 -11.63 5.68 -2.21
N GLY A 41 -10.75 5.19 -1.37
CA GLY A 41 -9.64 5.93 -0.80
C GLY A 41 -8.34 5.16 -0.97
N PHE A 42 -7.26 5.90 -1.07
CA PHE A 42 -5.89 5.36 -1.05
C PHE A 42 -4.99 6.39 -0.38
N PHE A 43 -4.05 5.92 0.44
CA PHE A 43 -2.98 6.78 0.91
C PHE A 43 -1.72 6.01 1.29
N ASN A 44 -0.58 6.65 1.09
CA ASN A 44 0.64 6.37 1.81
C ASN A 44 0.68 7.23 3.08
N ALA A 45 1.11 6.67 4.20
CA ALA A 45 1.18 7.40 5.45
C ALA A 45 2.08 8.65 5.36
N SER A 46 3.10 8.64 4.49
CA SER A 46 3.96 9.80 4.21
C SER A 46 3.22 11.03 3.68
N SER A 47 2.04 10.84 3.07
CA SER A 47 1.22 11.95 2.54
C SER A 47 0.21 12.49 3.55
N LEU A 48 -0.04 11.78 4.65
CA LEU A 48 -1.05 12.14 5.66
C LEU A 48 -0.49 12.28 7.08
N CYS A 49 0.40 11.38 7.50
CA CYS A 49 0.84 11.31 8.88
C CYS A 49 2.02 12.25 9.13
N VAL A 50 1.96 13.04 10.19
CA VAL A 50 3.06 13.91 10.58
C VAL A 50 4.00 13.21 11.56
N GLU A 51 5.28 13.52 11.45
CA GLU A 51 6.32 13.05 12.36
C GLU A 51 6.45 13.99 13.55
N ALA A 52 6.51 13.44 14.74
CA ALA A 52 6.97 14.15 15.92
C ALA A 52 8.50 14.04 16.01
N ILE A 53 9.21 15.08 15.54
CA ILE A 53 10.69 15.11 15.50
C ILE A 53 11.28 14.75 16.87
N GLY A 54 12.21 13.79 16.87
CA GLY A 54 12.82 13.24 18.09
C GLY A 54 12.04 12.06 18.71
N SER A 55 10.85 11.73 18.19
CA SER A 55 10.00 10.62 18.66
C SER A 55 9.70 9.59 17.58
N SER A 56 10.33 9.68 16.42
CA SER A 56 10.13 8.78 15.28
C SER A 56 10.40 7.30 15.60
N HIS A 57 11.28 7.02 16.55
CA HIS A 57 11.62 5.68 17.01
C HIS A 57 10.56 5.03 17.93
N LEU A 58 9.58 5.80 18.40
CA LEU A 58 8.51 5.30 19.27
C LEU A 58 7.39 4.65 18.48
N PRO A 59 6.62 3.72 19.08
CA PRO A 59 5.45 3.13 18.44
C PRO A 59 4.44 4.18 17.98
N GLN A 60 3.97 4.02 16.76
CA GLN A 60 2.95 4.88 16.15
C GLN A 60 1.60 4.16 16.15
N ARG A 61 0.55 4.86 16.59
CA ARG A 61 -0.81 4.34 16.53
C ARG A 61 -1.62 5.10 15.49
N LEU A 62 -2.32 4.36 14.65
CA LEU A 62 -3.21 4.88 13.64
C LEU A 62 -4.63 4.38 13.93
N SER A 63 -5.60 5.29 13.89
CA SER A 63 -7.02 4.93 14.01
C SER A 63 -7.74 5.36 12.76
N LEU A 64 -8.40 4.41 12.09
CA LEU A 64 -9.26 4.65 10.94
C LEU A 64 -10.72 4.55 11.36
N GLN A 65 -11.48 5.62 11.13
CA GLN A 65 -12.91 5.60 11.35
C GLN A 65 -13.63 5.29 10.04
N SER A 66 -14.64 4.44 10.13
CA SER A 66 -15.51 4.16 8.99
C SER A 66 -16.23 5.44 8.56
N PRO A 67 -16.29 5.76 7.26
CA PRO A 67 -17.04 6.90 6.77
C PRO A 67 -18.53 6.71 7.06
N GLN A 68 -19.27 7.83 7.11
CA GLN A 68 -20.73 7.75 7.22
C GLN A 68 -21.32 7.17 5.93
N GLN A 69 -22.35 6.31 6.08
CA GLN A 69 -22.94 5.60 4.95
C GLN A 69 -23.46 6.51 3.83
N ASN A 70 -23.88 7.75 4.16
CA ASN A 70 -24.38 8.72 3.20
C ASN A 70 -23.25 9.42 2.41
N ASP A 71 -22.01 9.35 2.90
CA ASP A 71 -20.88 10.06 2.29
C ASP A 71 -20.17 9.18 1.24
N VAL A 72 -20.43 7.87 1.24
CA VAL A 72 -19.73 6.91 0.39
C VAL A 72 -20.70 5.99 -0.36
N GLU A 73 -20.19 5.34 -1.40
CA GLU A 73 -20.92 4.34 -2.18
C GLU A 73 -20.61 2.92 -1.70
N GLY A 74 -21.64 2.28 -1.18
CA GLY A 74 -21.57 0.89 -0.74
C GLY A 74 -20.86 0.69 0.58
N HIS A 75 -20.49 -0.56 0.87
CA HIS A 75 -19.80 -0.94 2.09
C HIS A 75 -18.29 -0.84 1.87
N TRP A 76 -17.63 -0.02 2.68
CA TRP A 76 -16.18 0.18 2.59
C TRP A 76 -15.43 -0.82 3.47
N GLN A 77 -14.26 -1.21 2.97
CA GLN A 77 -13.30 -2.07 3.66
C GLN A 77 -11.92 -1.42 3.64
N VAL A 78 -11.03 -1.92 4.48
CA VAL A 78 -9.63 -1.49 4.56
C VAL A 78 -8.72 -2.65 4.18
N ALA A 79 -7.77 -2.40 3.29
CA ALA A 79 -6.68 -3.31 3.00
C ALA A 79 -5.34 -2.64 3.30
N THR A 80 -4.53 -3.27 4.15
CA THR A 80 -3.18 -2.85 4.52
C THR A 80 -2.44 -4.03 5.14
N THR A 81 -1.11 -3.99 5.10
CA THR A 81 -0.26 -4.92 5.86
C THR A 81 0.14 -4.39 7.23
N LEU A 82 -0.22 -3.15 7.60
CA LEU A 82 0.03 -2.63 8.94
C LEU A 82 -0.66 -3.52 10.00
N PRO A 83 0.03 -3.92 11.06
CA PRO A 83 -0.56 -4.75 12.11
C PRO A 83 -1.78 -4.11 12.77
N ALA A 84 -2.92 -4.82 12.70
CA ALA A 84 -4.12 -4.43 13.41
C ALA A 84 -3.97 -4.73 14.91
N VAL A 85 -4.44 -3.80 15.74
CA VAL A 85 -4.57 -3.97 17.20
C VAL A 85 -6.01 -4.37 17.53
N GLU A 86 -6.96 -3.62 16.99
CA GLU A 86 -8.40 -3.87 17.16
C GLU A 86 -9.13 -3.26 15.95
N THR A 87 -9.73 -4.12 15.12
CA THR A 87 -10.47 -3.70 13.94
C THR A 87 -11.79 -4.44 13.82
N GLY A 88 -12.77 -3.81 13.17
CA GLY A 88 -13.97 -4.49 12.72
C GLY A 88 -13.69 -5.48 11.59
N ALA A 89 -14.69 -6.23 11.17
CA ALA A 89 -14.61 -7.16 10.05
C ALA A 89 -14.34 -6.44 8.71
N ASP A 90 -14.64 -5.16 8.65
CA ASP A 90 -14.38 -4.27 7.52
C ASP A 90 -12.96 -3.67 7.54
N GLY A 91 -12.18 -3.91 8.59
CA GLY A 91 -10.84 -3.42 8.77
C GLY A 91 -10.73 -2.01 9.35
N PHE A 92 -11.83 -1.29 9.59
CA PHE A 92 -11.76 -0.01 10.32
C PHE A 92 -11.48 -0.26 11.81
N GLY A 93 -10.70 0.63 12.43
CA GLY A 93 -10.29 0.49 13.82
C GLY A 93 -8.87 0.95 14.06
N HIS A 94 -8.15 0.23 14.91
CA HIS A 94 -6.85 0.61 15.46
C HIS A 94 -5.72 -0.27 14.92
N TYR A 95 -4.65 0.41 14.49
CA TYR A 95 -3.42 -0.18 13.98
C TYR A 95 -2.22 0.34 14.76
N GLN A 96 -1.11 -0.40 14.72
CA GLN A 96 0.13 0.04 15.35
C GLN A 96 1.34 -0.34 14.51
N ALA A 97 2.20 0.65 14.25
CA ALA A 97 3.55 0.46 13.74
C ALA A 97 4.56 0.50 14.91
N GLU A 98 5.68 -0.18 14.76
CA GLU A 98 6.75 -0.17 15.77
C GLU A 98 7.47 1.18 15.88
N ASN A 99 7.48 1.96 14.79
CA ASN A 99 8.09 3.28 14.70
C ASN A 99 7.50 4.04 13.51
N TYR A 100 7.92 5.29 13.28
CA TYR A 100 7.41 6.11 12.20
C TYR A 100 7.81 5.59 10.80
N ASP A 101 9.05 5.10 10.63
CA ASP A 101 9.49 4.49 9.37
C ASP A 101 8.64 3.26 9.00
N ALA A 102 8.31 2.42 9.98
CA ALA A 102 7.41 1.30 9.77
C ALA A 102 5.99 1.76 9.42
N LEU A 103 5.48 2.87 10.00
CA LEU A 103 4.18 3.43 9.62
C LEU A 103 4.16 3.86 8.15
N LEU A 104 5.21 4.51 7.68
CA LEU A 104 5.32 4.99 6.29
C LEU A 104 5.40 3.84 5.27
N ASP A 105 5.83 2.67 5.69
CA ASP A 105 6.04 1.51 4.83
C ASP A 105 4.77 0.65 4.62
N HIS A 106 3.60 1.18 5.00
CA HIS A 106 2.32 0.47 4.84
C HIS A 106 1.30 1.36 4.14
N PRO A 107 1.01 1.13 2.85
CA PRO A 107 -0.07 1.81 2.14
C PRO A 107 -1.43 1.28 2.58
N PHE A 108 -2.45 2.11 2.37
CA PHE A 108 -3.84 1.80 2.68
C PHE A 108 -4.71 1.93 1.45
N THR A 109 -5.45 0.87 1.11
CA THR A 109 -6.55 0.91 0.15
C THR A 109 -7.87 0.84 0.91
N LEU A 110 -8.76 1.75 0.62
CA LEU A 110 -10.07 1.92 1.27
C LEU A 110 -11.19 1.86 0.23
N GLY A 111 -12.35 1.36 0.62
CA GLY A 111 -13.52 1.33 -0.24
C GLY A 111 -13.93 -0.08 -0.66
N ARG A 112 -14.48 -0.19 -1.86
CA ARG A 112 -14.84 -1.50 -2.44
C ARG A 112 -13.72 -1.98 -3.35
N PHE A 113 -13.28 -3.21 -3.11
CA PHE A 113 -12.27 -3.88 -3.91
C PHE A 113 -12.51 -5.39 -3.95
N ASP A 114 -11.99 -6.02 -4.99
CA ASP A 114 -11.93 -7.47 -5.06
C ASP A 114 -10.64 -7.95 -4.38
N THR A 115 -10.72 -9.12 -3.74
CA THR A 115 -9.56 -9.75 -3.10
C THR A 115 -9.42 -11.16 -3.60
N VAL A 116 -8.26 -11.46 -4.18
CA VAL A 116 -7.87 -12.83 -4.53
C VAL A 116 -6.61 -13.23 -3.76
N ARG A 117 -6.51 -14.52 -3.42
CA ARG A 117 -5.45 -15.03 -2.55
C ARG A 117 -4.72 -16.20 -3.17
N PHE A 118 -3.44 -16.30 -2.88
CA PHE A 118 -2.64 -17.47 -3.22
C PHE A 118 -1.52 -17.68 -2.21
N THR A 119 -0.84 -18.81 -2.34
CA THR A 119 0.38 -19.10 -1.60
C THR A 119 1.51 -19.46 -2.55
N ALA A 120 2.73 -19.03 -2.24
CA ALA A 120 3.95 -19.39 -2.94
C ALA A 120 5.09 -19.48 -1.93
N GLU A 121 5.89 -20.57 -1.97
CA GLU A 121 7.07 -20.78 -1.10
C GLU A 121 6.78 -20.52 0.40
N ASN A 122 5.64 -20.99 0.90
CA ASN A 122 5.14 -20.82 2.27
C ASN A 122 4.81 -19.35 2.66
N VAL A 123 4.69 -18.44 1.71
CA VAL A 123 4.23 -17.07 1.91
C VAL A 123 2.77 -16.97 1.47
N GLY A 124 1.93 -16.31 2.26
CA GLY A 124 0.55 -15.96 1.90
C GLY A 124 0.49 -14.64 1.14
N TYR A 125 -0.26 -14.61 0.05
CA TYR A 125 -0.42 -13.41 -0.78
C TYR A 125 -1.87 -13.01 -0.88
N GLU A 126 -2.09 -11.69 -0.91
CA GLU A 126 -3.36 -11.07 -1.28
C GLU A 126 -3.14 -10.12 -2.44
N VAL A 127 -4.04 -10.15 -3.41
CA VAL A 127 -4.13 -9.13 -4.46
C VAL A 127 -5.42 -8.38 -4.25
N ILE A 128 -5.30 -7.12 -3.90
CA ILE A 128 -6.38 -6.17 -3.68
C ILE A 128 -6.58 -5.40 -4.97
N VAL A 129 -7.74 -5.50 -5.59
CA VAL A 129 -8.03 -4.86 -6.89
C VAL A 129 -9.15 -3.85 -6.70
N SER A 130 -8.80 -2.57 -6.73
CA SER A 130 -9.71 -1.44 -6.60
C SER A 130 -10.00 -0.81 -7.95
N GLY A 131 -11.26 -0.52 -8.23
CA GLY A 131 -11.72 0.04 -9.49
C GLY A 131 -12.50 -0.97 -10.33
N ARG A 132 -13.29 -0.48 -11.28
CA ARG A 132 -14.14 -1.33 -12.15
C ARG A 132 -13.29 -2.07 -13.17
N HIS A 133 -13.46 -3.38 -13.28
CA HIS A 133 -12.77 -4.22 -14.25
C HIS A 133 -13.61 -5.44 -14.68
N ARG A 134 -13.11 -6.18 -15.68
CA ARG A 134 -13.62 -7.47 -16.15
C ARG A 134 -12.48 -8.47 -16.33
N GLY A 135 -11.35 -8.23 -15.67
CA GLY A 135 -10.16 -9.05 -15.78
C GLY A 135 -10.33 -10.43 -15.12
N ASP A 136 -9.60 -11.40 -15.63
CA ASP A 136 -9.47 -12.73 -15.05
C ASP A 136 -8.45 -12.71 -13.92
N LEU A 137 -8.93 -12.53 -12.69
CA LEU A 137 -8.08 -12.47 -11.52
C LEU A 137 -7.46 -13.82 -11.14
N GLU A 138 -8.09 -14.94 -11.51
CA GLU A 138 -7.53 -16.27 -11.25
C GLU A 138 -6.28 -16.50 -12.13
N ARG A 139 -6.31 -16.06 -13.38
CA ARG A 139 -5.14 -16.08 -14.23
C ARG A 139 -4.03 -15.17 -13.70
N LEU A 140 -4.36 -13.93 -13.29
CA LEU A 140 -3.41 -13.01 -12.70
C LEU A 140 -2.70 -13.66 -11.50
N VAL A 141 -3.45 -14.33 -10.62
CA VAL A 141 -2.91 -15.04 -9.45
C VAL A 141 -1.96 -16.18 -9.87
N CYS A 142 -2.30 -16.95 -10.91
CA CYS A 142 -1.41 -18.01 -11.40
C CYS A 142 -0.07 -17.47 -11.89
N ASP A 143 -0.09 -16.36 -12.63
CA ASP A 143 1.12 -15.75 -13.18
C ASP A 143 1.95 -15.09 -12.06
N LEU A 144 1.30 -14.37 -11.13
CA LEU A 144 1.98 -13.81 -9.94
C LEU A 144 2.60 -14.88 -9.05
N ARG A 145 1.94 -16.02 -8.86
CA ARG A 145 2.52 -17.16 -8.11
C ARG A 145 3.84 -17.61 -8.72
N THR A 146 3.91 -17.69 -10.05
CA THR A 146 5.13 -18.07 -10.77
C THR A 146 6.24 -17.04 -10.54
N ILE A 147 5.93 -15.75 -10.68
CA ILE A 147 6.87 -14.65 -10.46
C ILE A 147 7.38 -14.66 -9.01
N CYS A 148 6.49 -14.72 -8.02
CA CYS A 148 6.85 -14.71 -6.61
C CYS A 148 7.70 -15.91 -6.21
N SER A 149 7.33 -17.12 -6.66
CA SER A 149 8.11 -18.33 -6.41
C SER A 149 9.52 -18.22 -7.00
N TRP A 150 9.64 -17.70 -8.22
CA TRP A 150 10.92 -17.55 -8.87
C TRP A 150 11.85 -16.58 -8.11
N GLN A 151 11.32 -15.42 -7.71
CA GLN A 151 12.11 -14.42 -7.00
C GLN A 151 12.54 -14.89 -5.60
N ILE A 152 11.66 -15.57 -4.85
CA ILE A 152 12.04 -16.14 -3.55
C ILE A 152 13.19 -17.13 -3.72
N ARG A 153 13.12 -18.01 -4.73
CA ARG A 153 14.19 -18.97 -4.99
C ARG A 153 15.49 -18.29 -5.43
N PHE A 154 15.38 -17.20 -6.21
CA PHE A 154 16.52 -16.41 -6.66
C PHE A 154 17.27 -15.75 -5.50
N PHE A 155 16.55 -15.16 -4.54
CA PHE A 155 17.15 -14.51 -3.37
C PHE A 155 17.49 -15.48 -2.23
N GLY A 156 16.90 -16.66 -2.23
CA GLY A 156 17.07 -17.69 -1.21
C GLY A 156 15.87 -17.84 -0.29
N THR A 157 15.67 -19.08 0.16
CA THR A 157 14.60 -19.47 1.10
C THR A 157 15.12 -19.57 2.52
N PRO A 158 14.31 -19.26 3.55
CA PRO A 158 12.92 -18.77 3.47
C PRO A 158 12.84 -17.30 3.06
N ALA A 159 11.70 -16.88 2.54
CA ALA A 159 11.41 -15.48 2.32
C ALA A 159 11.48 -14.70 3.66
N PRO A 160 11.93 -13.43 3.67
CA PRO A 160 12.06 -12.64 4.90
C PRO A 160 10.71 -12.06 5.39
N PHE A 161 9.60 -12.58 4.91
CA PHE A 161 8.22 -12.21 5.27
C PHE A 161 7.31 -13.43 5.13
N SER A 162 6.22 -13.45 5.90
CA SER A 162 5.23 -14.54 5.88
C SER A 162 3.97 -14.23 5.07
N ARG A 163 3.76 -12.95 4.75
CA ARG A 163 2.65 -12.46 3.92
C ARG A 163 3.12 -11.32 3.03
N TYR A 164 2.39 -11.11 1.92
CA TYR A 164 2.63 -10.00 0.99
C TYR A 164 1.31 -9.55 0.36
N GLN A 165 1.17 -8.25 0.14
CA GLN A 165 -0.04 -7.69 -0.43
C GLN A 165 0.26 -6.82 -1.67
N PHE A 166 -0.34 -7.16 -2.81
CA PHE A 166 -0.37 -6.33 -4.00
C PHE A 166 -1.62 -5.44 -3.94
N GLN A 167 -1.48 -4.14 -3.85
CA GLN A 167 -2.59 -3.18 -3.85
C GLN A 167 -2.69 -2.52 -5.21
N LEU A 168 -3.52 -3.05 -6.09
CA LEU A 168 -3.68 -2.61 -7.48
C LEU A 168 -4.88 -1.68 -7.62
N GLN A 169 -4.62 -0.44 -7.99
CA GLN A 169 -5.63 0.53 -8.35
C GLN A 169 -5.79 0.60 -9.88
N LEU A 170 -7.01 0.37 -10.34
CA LEU A 170 -7.35 0.37 -11.76
C LEU A 170 -8.04 1.67 -12.16
N GLY A 171 -7.70 2.17 -13.33
CA GLY A 171 -8.31 3.34 -13.96
C GLY A 171 -8.10 3.34 -15.48
N GLU A 172 -8.21 4.51 -16.08
CA GLU A 172 -7.85 4.73 -17.47
C GLU A 172 -6.44 5.29 -17.55
N ASN A 173 -5.60 4.71 -18.42
CA ASN A 173 -4.24 5.19 -18.70
C ASN A 173 -3.38 5.41 -17.44
N LEU A 174 -3.55 4.58 -16.42
CA LEU A 174 -2.74 4.60 -15.22
C LEU A 174 -1.55 3.64 -15.36
N TYR A 175 -0.42 4.06 -14.81
CA TYR A 175 0.76 3.21 -14.64
C TYR A 175 1.63 3.75 -13.51
N GLY A 176 2.06 2.88 -12.61
CA GLY A 176 2.98 3.25 -11.53
C GLY A 176 3.06 2.17 -10.47
N GLY A 177 4.18 2.16 -9.77
CA GLY A 177 4.44 1.28 -8.64
C GLY A 177 5.18 2.01 -7.53
N LEU A 178 5.03 1.52 -6.32
CA LEU A 178 5.80 1.92 -5.15
C LEU A 178 5.97 0.74 -4.22
N GLU A 179 7.22 0.42 -4.00
CA GLU A 179 7.65 -0.70 -3.19
C GLU A 179 7.52 -0.47 -1.69
N HIS A 180 7.17 -1.54 -0.98
CA HIS A 180 7.17 -1.64 0.48
C HIS A 180 7.78 -2.98 0.92
N ARG A 181 8.06 -3.18 2.22
CA ARG A 181 8.75 -4.39 2.72
C ARG A 181 7.92 -5.66 2.54
N ASP A 182 6.61 -5.58 2.71
CA ASP A 182 5.68 -6.71 2.62
C ASP A 182 4.39 -6.39 1.84
N SER A 183 4.43 -5.31 1.04
CA SER A 183 3.37 -4.93 0.12
C SER A 183 3.92 -4.09 -1.03
N THR A 184 3.07 -3.81 -2.00
CA THR A 184 3.32 -2.81 -3.03
C THR A 184 2.03 -2.11 -3.42
N ALA A 185 2.11 -0.80 -3.64
CA ALA A 185 1.04 -0.03 -4.27
C ALA A 185 1.28 0.01 -5.78
N LEU A 186 0.25 -0.32 -6.54
CA LEU A 186 0.30 -0.43 -7.99
C LEU A 186 -0.85 0.35 -8.64
N MET A 187 -0.59 0.90 -9.80
CA MET A 187 -1.60 1.49 -10.67
C MET A 187 -1.45 0.94 -12.08
N ALA A 188 -2.55 0.56 -12.70
CA ALA A 188 -2.58 0.08 -14.07
C ALA A 188 -3.87 0.48 -14.79
N SER A 189 -3.85 0.44 -16.11
CA SER A 189 -5.07 0.51 -16.89
C SER A 189 -5.91 -0.75 -16.62
N ARG A 190 -7.22 -0.57 -16.52
CA ARG A 190 -8.16 -1.72 -16.40
C ARG A 190 -8.10 -2.66 -17.59
N HIS A 191 -7.60 -2.20 -18.74
CA HIS A 191 -7.41 -2.98 -19.95
C HIS A 191 -6.12 -3.81 -19.95
N ASP A 192 -5.25 -3.59 -18.96
CA ASP A 192 -4.00 -4.36 -18.79
C ASP A 192 -4.22 -5.67 -18.03
N LEU A 193 -5.42 -5.89 -17.48
CA LEU A 193 -5.76 -7.18 -16.87
C LEU A 193 -5.95 -8.27 -17.94
N PRO A 194 -5.68 -9.54 -17.60
CA PRO A 194 -5.89 -10.64 -18.52
C PRO A 194 -7.39 -10.84 -18.81
N VAL A 195 -7.71 -11.22 -20.03
CA VAL A 195 -9.10 -11.45 -20.47
C VAL A 195 -9.48 -12.89 -20.21
N ALA A 196 -10.65 -13.11 -19.61
CA ALA A 196 -11.15 -14.45 -19.33
C ALA A 196 -11.34 -15.26 -20.63
N GLY A 197 -10.79 -16.48 -20.66
CA GLY A 197 -10.86 -17.39 -21.80
C GLY A 197 -9.91 -17.05 -22.95
N ASP A 198 -9.14 -15.97 -22.89
CA ASP A 198 -8.11 -15.64 -23.88
C ASP A 198 -6.72 -16.00 -23.32
N PRO A 199 -6.02 -17.01 -23.89
CA PRO A 199 -4.69 -17.42 -23.45
C PRO A 199 -3.59 -16.41 -23.84
N ALA A 200 -3.87 -15.45 -24.73
CA ALA A 200 -2.88 -14.49 -25.19
C ALA A 200 -2.39 -13.58 -24.05
N ILE A 201 -1.13 -13.21 -24.11
CA ILE A 201 -0.53 -12.18 -23.26
C ILE A 201 -0.46 -10.91 -24.09
N SER A 202 -1.34 -9.96 -23.80
CA SER A 202 -1.30 -8.63 -24.43
C SER A 202 -0.08 -7.84 -23.92
N ASP A 203 0.34 -6.83 -24.68
CA ASP A 203 1.44 -5.93 -24.26
C ASP A 203 1.10 -5.23 -22.94
N GLY A 204 -0.17 -4.83 -22.73
CA GLY A 204 -0.63 -4.24 -21.46
C GLY A 204 -0.52 -5.22 -20.30
N TYR A 205 -0.94 -6.47 -20.51
CA TYR A 205 -0.83 -7.50 -19.47
C TYR A 205 0.63 -7.85 -19.17
N LEU A 206 1.48 -7.94 -20.18
CA LEU A 206 2.91 -8.14 -19.98
C LEU A 206 3.54 -6.99 -19.19
N SER A 207 3.13 -5.74 -19.48
CA SER A 207 3.58 -4.56 -18.73
C SER A 207 3.14 -4.60 -17.27
N LEU A 208 1.89 -5.01 -16.99
CA LEU A 208 1.40 -5.18 -15.62
C LEU A 208 2.19 -6.26 -14.85
N LEU A 209 2.43 -7.42 -15.47
CA LEU A 209 3.25 -8.47 -14.84
C LEU A 209 4.68 -8.00 -14.60
N GLY A 210 5.26 -7.25 -15.54
CA GLY A 210 6.57 -6.62 -15.39
C GLY A 210 6.62 -5.65 -14.23
N LEU A 211 5.60 -4.79 -14.07
CA LEU A 211 5.46 -3.88 -12.94
C LEU A 211 5.36 -4.64 -11.61
N CYS A 212 4.47 -5.62 -11.52
CA CYS A 212 4.35 -6.45 -10.32
C CYS A 212 5.67 -7.13 -9.95
N SER A 213 6.40 -7.64 -10.94
CA SER A 213 7.70 -8.28 -10.75
C SER A 213 8.75 -7.29 -10.27
N HIS A 214 8.77 -6.07 -10.82
CA HIS A 214 9.69 -4.99 -10.46
C HIS A 214 9.49 -4.56 -9.01
N GLU A 215 8.26 -4.23 -8.63
CA GLU A 215 7.96 -3.78 -7.28
C GLU A 215 8.16 -4.90 -6.24
N TYR A 216 7.85 -6.14 -6.59
CA TYR A 216 8.08 -7.26 -5.72
C TYR A 216 9.59 -7.54 -5.51
N PHE A 217 10.42 -7.31 -6.53
CA PHE A 217 11.89 -7.39 -6.42
C PHE A 217 12.45 -6.42 -5.37
N HIS A 218 11.86 -5.24 -5.26
CA HIS A 218 12.26 -4.25 -4.27
C HIS A 218 12.07 -4.70 -2.82
N THR A 219 11.27 -5.71 -2.55
CA THR A 219 11.17 -6.34 -1.23
C THR A 219 12.55 -6.75 -0.68
N TRP A 220 13.46 -7.17 -1.56
CA TRP A 220 14.86 -7.42 -1.24
C TRP A 220 15.75 -6.22 -1.55
N ASN A 221 15.84 -5.82 -2.79
CA ASN A 221 16.62 -4.69 -3.26
C ASN A 221 15.67 -3.52 -3.58
N VAL A 222 15.45 -2.65 -2.73
CA VAL A 222 16.20 -1.78 -1.84
C VAL A 222 15.71 -1.87 -0.38
N LYS A 223 14.61 -2.59 -0.12
CA LYS A 223 13.99 -2.57 1.22
C LYS A 223 14.82 -3.29 2.27
N ARG A 224 15.61 -4.30 1.90
CA ARG A 224 16.46 -5.11 2.78
C ARG A 224 17.94 -5.08 2.39
N ILE A 225 18.23 -5.12 1.11
CA ILE A 225 19.59 -4.98 0.56
C ILE A 225 19.78 -3.52 0.18
N LYS A 226 20.44 -2.75 1.03
CA LYS A 226 20.64 -1.32 0.86
C LYS A 226 22.09 -1.03 0.50
N PRO A 227 22.37 -0.31 -0.60
CA PRO A 227 23.73 0.12 -0.93
C PRO A 227 24.28 1.03 0.18
N VAL A 228 25.43 0.67 0.73
CA VAL A 228 26.03 1.39 1.88
C VAL A 228 26.30 2.87 1.56
N ALA A 229 26.61 3.19 0.29
CA ALA A 229 26.85 4.56 -0.16
C ALA A 229 25.63 5.49 -0.06
N PHE A 230 24.40 4.93 0.11
CA PHE A 230 23.14 5.66 0.20
C PHE A 230 22.51 5.62 1.59
N VAL A 231 23.27 5.20 2.61
CA VAL A 231 22.77 5.12 4.00
C VAL A 231 23.62 6.04 4.88
N PRO A 232 23.00 6.92 5.72
CA PRO A 232 21.56 7.19 5.82
C PRO A 232 21.01 7.90 4.58
N TYR A 233 19.71 7.77 4.35
CA TYR A 233 19.01 8.55 3.33
C TYR A 233 18.78 9.97 3.82
N ASP A 234 18.96 10.95 2.94
CA ASP A 234 18.63 12.37 3.17
C ASP A 234 17.15 12.64 2.84
#